data_932e1a0f7b2775bbf3ad2e4b86ccbb0c
#
_entry.id   932e1a0f7b2775bbf3ad2e4b86ccbb0c
#
_cell.length_a   1.000
_cell.length_b   1.000
_cell.length_c   1.000
_cell.angle_alpha   90.00
_cell.angle_beta   90.00
_cell.angle_gamma   90.00
#
_symmetry.space_group_name_H-M   'P 1'
#
loop_
_entity.id
_entity.type
_entity.pdbx_description
1 polymer ?
#
loop_
_entity_poly.entity_id
_entity_poly.type
_entity_poly.pdbx_seq_one_letter_code
_entity_poly.pdbx_strand_id
1 'polypeptide(L)'
;ETVELAKQLGIRHIIRHEQNKGYGGNQKTCYDKALSLGADIVVMLHPDYQYTPKLLTAMASIIANNVYPCVLGSRILGGGALKGGMPLYKYIANRFLTLAQNLLMGQKLSEYHTGYRAFSREVLQTVDYHANSDDFIFDNEMLAQIFYAGFEIAEITCPTKYFKEASSINFVRSSIYGLGVLRVSIQYALQKLGLGAFKIFRKKSHDIKHEHQSEGSNR
;
A
#
# COMPACT_ATOMS: atom_id res chain seq x y z
N GLU A 1 -23.60 9.89 6.06
CA GLU A 1 -22.87 10.59 7.18
C GLU A 1 -21.42 10.89 6.81
N THR A 2 -20.56 9.92 6.45
CA THR A 2 -19.13 10.15 6.19
C THR A 2 -18.86 11.18 5.09
N VAL A 3 -19.60 11.15 3.99
CA VAL A 3 -19.44 12.10 2.87
C VAL A 3 -19.81 13.52 3.31
N GLU A 4 -20.89 13.68 4.06
CA GLU A 4 -21.32 14.99 4.53
C GLU A 4 -20.34 15.57 5.55
N LEU A 5 -19.82 14.74 6.45
CA LEU A 5 -18.78 15.14 7.40
C LEU A 5 -17.49 15.56 6.65
N ALA A 6 -17.06 14.81 5.64
CA ALA A 6 -15.90 15.17 4.85
C ALA A 6 -16.07 16.53 4.15
N LYS A 7 -17.27 16.83 3.61
CA LYS A 7 -17.57 18.14 3.02
C LYS A 7 -17.50 19.25 4.06
N GLN A 8 -18.10 19.02 5.24
CA GLN A 8 -18.08 20.00 6.34
C GLN A 8 -16.65 20.30 6.82
N LEU A 9 -15.76 19.31 6.79
CA LEU A 9 -14.35 19.45 7.12
C LEU A 9 -13.52 20.07 6.00
N GLY A 10 -14.12 20.46 4.87
CA GLY A 10 -13.46 21.11 3.77
C GLY A 10 -12.58 20.18 2.93
N ILE A 11 -12.81 18.86 2.95
CA ILE A 11 -12.08 17.93 2.09
C ILE A 11 -12.43 18.20 0.63
N ARG A 12 -11.43 18.58 -0.16
CA ARG A 12 -11.62 19.05 -1.54
C ARG A 12 -12.05 17.97 -2.52
N HIS A 13 -11.51 16.77 -2.38
CA HIS A 13 -11.75 15.66 -3.32
C HIS A 13 -12.36 14.48 -2.57
N ILE A 14 -13.65 14.28 -2.78
CA ILE A 14 -14.42 13.21 -2.17
C ILE A 14 -14.92 12.31 -3.28
N ILE A 15 -14.56 11.02 -3.22
CA ILE A 15 -15.01 10.01 -4.17
C ILE A 15 -16.00 9.09 -3.47
N ARG A 16 -17.18 8.97 -4.04
CA ARG A 16 -18.21 8.04 -3.58
C ARG A 16 -18.34 6.90 -4.60
N HIS A 17 -18.19 5.67 -4.12
CA HIS A 17 -18.54 4.50 -4.91
C HIS A 17 -20.03 4.19 -4.78
N GLU A 18 -20.68 3.85 -5.88
CA GLU A 18 -22.08 3.40 -5.87
C GLU A 18 -22.22 2.05 -5.16
N GLN A 19 -21.22 1.19 -5.30
CA GLN A 19 -21.11 -0.11 -4.66
C GLN A 19 -19.77 -0.23 -3.94
N ASN A 20 -19.73 -1.02 -2.87
CA ASN A 20 -18.49 -1.31 -2.15
C ASN A 20 -17.53 -2.10 -3.05
N LYS A 21 -16.39 -1.51 -3.37
CA LYS A 21 -15.34 -2.10 -4.21
C LYS A 21 -14.29 -2.90 -3.42
N GLY A 22 -14.48 -3.03 -2.11
CA GLY A 22 -13.48 -3.63 -1.24
C GLY A 22 -12.32 -2.68 -0.90
N TYR A 23 -11.44 -3.15 -0.05
CA TYR A 23 -10.29 -2.38 0.45
C TYR A 23 -9.33 -1.97 -0.69
N GLY A 24 -8.83 -2.96 -1.45
CA GLY A 24 -7.92 -2.74 -2.56
C GLY A 24 -8.55 -1.91 -3.68
N GLY A 25 -9.84 -2.16 -4.01
CA GLY A 25 -10.58 -1.38 -5.00
C GLY A 25 -10.69 0.10 -4.63
N ASN A 26 -10.87 0.40 -3.32
CA ASN A 26 -10.84 1.77 -2.82
C ASN A 26 -9.44 2.41 -2.96
N GLN A 27 -8.38 1.67 -2.63
CA GLN A 27 -7.00 2.16 -2.77
C GLN A 27 -6.66 2.50 -4.23
N LYS A 28 -7.02 1.62 -5.18
CA LYS A 28 -6.83 1.86 -6.62
C LYS A 28 -7.47 3.17 -7.04
N THR A 29 -8.74 3.38 -6.65
CA THR A 29 -9.47 4.62 -6.97
C THR A 29 -8.80 5.86 -6.39
N CYS A 30 -8.30 5.78 -5.14
CA CYS A 30 -7.60 6.89 -4.50
C CYS A 30 -6.27 7.20 -5.19
N TYR A 31 -5.49 6.19 -5.57
CA TYR A 31 -4.21 6.37 -6.27
C TYR A 31 -4.43 6.95 -7.68
N ASP A 32 -5.40 6.44 -8.44
CA ASP A 32 -5.76 6.98 -9.75
C ASP A 32 -6.13 8.46 -9.65
N LYS A 33 -6.97 8.80 -8.67
CA LYS A 33 -7.38 10.19 -8.46
C LYS A 33 -6.21 11.08 -8.08
N ALA A 34 -5.35 10.64 -7.16
CA ALA A 34 -4.17 11.39 -6.76
C ALA A 34 -3.23 11.65 -7.95
N LEU A 35 -2.95 10.62 -8.75
CA LEU A 35 -2.12 10.74 -9.95
C LEU A 35 -2.74 11.68 -10.98
N SER A 36 -4.07 11.62 -11.20
CA SER A 36 -4.79 12.50 -12.12
C SER A 36 -4.78 13.96 -11.69
N LEU A 37 -4.66 14.23 -10.40
CA LEU A 37 -4.54 15.58 -9.82
C LEU A 37 -3.09 16.10 -9.80
N GLY A 38 -2.15 15.33 -10.30
CA GLY A 38 -0.75 15.76 -10.36
C GLY A 38 0.03 15.52 -9.06
N ALA A 39 -0.46 14.68 -8.12
CA ALA A 39 0.26 14.41 -6.88
C ALA A 39 1.62 13.75 -7.14
N ASP A 40 2.69 14.26 -6.56
CA ASP A 40 4.05 13.69 -6.64
C ASP A 40 4.28 12.66 -5.53
N ILE A 41 3.59 12.84 -4.40
CA ILE A 41 3.65 11.95 -3.23
C ILE A 41 2.23 11.65 -2.77
N VAL A 42 1.95 10.38 -2.55
CA VAL A 42 0.66 9.91 -2.03
C VAL A 42 0.87 9.22 -0.70
N VAL A 43 0.20 9.70 0.33
CA VAL A 43 0.26 9.10 1.67
C VAL A 43 -1.10 8.48 2.00
N MET A 44 -1.12 7.19 2.27
CA MET A 44 -2.32 6.48 2.72
C MET A 44 -2.42 6.55 4.24
N LEU A 45 -3.49 7.15 4.72
CA LEU A 45 -3.82 7.24 6.15
C LEU A 45 -5.28 6.85 6.35
N HIS A 46 -5.52 5.91 7.25
CA HIS A 46 -6.87 5.49 7.62
C HIS A 46 -7.51 6.48 8.61
N PRO A 47 -8.81 6.83 8.44
CA PRO A 47 -9.50 7.79 9.31
C PRO A 47 -10.06 7.16 10.59
N ASP A 48 -9.51 6.05 11.04
CA ASP A 48 -9.97 5.27 12.19
C ASP A 48 -9.17 5.54 13.48
N TYR A 49 -8.36 6.59 13.49
CA TYR A 49 -7.51 7.02 14.61
C TYR A 49 -6.47 5.99 15.10
N GLN A 50 -6.28 4.87 14.41
CA GLN A 50 -5.23 3.91 14.77
C GLN A 50 -3.83 4.49 14.55
N TYR A 51 -3.67 5.29 13.49
CA TYR A 51 -2.40 5.91 13.12
C TYR A 51 -2.42 7.43 13.38
N THR A 52 -1.30 7.95 13.85
CA THR A 52 -1.17 9.40 14.06
C THR A 52 -0.91 10.16 12.74
N PRO A 53 -1.70 11.20 12.40
CA PRO A 53 -1.43 12.01 11.21
C PRO A 53 -0.15 12.86 11.33
N LYS A 54 0.42 12.98 12.53
CA LYS A 54 1.63 13.79 12.77
C LYS A 54 2.88 13.30 12.03
N LEU A 55 2.86 12.07 11.51
CA LEU A 55 3.97 11.49 10.72
C LEU A 55 3.86 11.77 9.21
N LEU A 56 2.76 12.37 8.72
CA LEU A 56 2.57 12.66 7.30
C LEU A 56 3.75 13.44 6.71
N THR A 57 4.15 14.53 7.38
CA THR A 57 5.26 15.37 6.90
C THR A 57 6.59 14.62 6.91
N ALA A 58 6.85 13.79 7.93
CA ALA A 58 8.08 13.01 8.00
C ALA A 58 8.16 11.99 6.84
N MET A 59 7.07 11.25 6.57
CA MET A 59 7.01 10.30 5.46
C MET A 59 7.16 10.99 4.11
N ALA A 60 6.43 12.08 3.90
CA ALA A 60 6.51 12.87 2.68
C ALA A 60 7.91 13.48 2.48
N SER A 61 8.58 13.95 3.54
CA SER A 61 9.92 14.52 3.47
C SER A 61 10.98 13.52 3.00
N ILE A 62 10.91 12.26 3.43
CA ILE A 62 11.82 11.20 2.97
C ILE A 62 11.73 11.04 1.46
N ILE A 63 10.51 11.03 0.91
CA ILE A 63 10.28 10.89 -0.54
C ILE A 63 10.67 12.19 -1.27
N ALA A 64 10.27 13.34 -0.77
CA ALA A 64 10.52 14.64 -1.39
C ALA A 64 12.01 14.98 -1.51
N ASN A 65 12.84 14.45 -0.58
CA ASN A 65 14.29 14.59 -0.62
C ASN A 65 14.99 13.45 -1.36
N ASN A 66 14.26 12.60 -2.07
CA ASN A 66 14.78 11.48 -2.85
C ASN A 66 15.64 10.49 -2.02
N VAL A 67 15.33 10.33 -0.72
CA VAL A 67 16.05 9.37 0.14
C VAL A 67 15.53 7.95 -0.12
N TYR A 68 14.20 7.78 -0.15
CA TYR A 68 13.52 6.54 -0.51
C TYR A 68 12.21 6.84 -1.26
N PRO A 69 11.85 6.08 -2.28
CA PRO A 69 10.61 6.29 -3.05
C PRO A 69 9.35 5.73 -2.38
N CYS A 70 9.51 4.93 -1.33
CA CYS A 70 8.43 4.32 -0.55
C CYS A 70 8.75 4.34 0.94
N VAL A 71 7.77 4.65 1.79
CA VAL A 71 7.92 4.71 3.24
C VAL A 71 6.77 4.01 3.93
N LEU A 72 7.06 3.16 4.92
CA LEU A 72 6.09 2.49 5.78
C LEU A 72 6.14 3.04 7.21
N GLY A 73 4.97 3.25 7.80
CA GLY A 73 4.84 3.55 9.23
C GLY A 73 4.72 2.25 10.03
N SER A 74 5.85 1.71 10.50
CA SER A 74 5.87 0.43 11.21
C SER A 74 5.44 0.56 12.67
N ARG A 75 4.50 -0.28 13.07
CA ARG A 75 4.06 -0.44 14.48
C ARG A 75 5.04 -1.24 15.31
N ILE A 76 5.87 -2.03 14.64
CA ILE A 76 6.79 -3.01 15.24
C ILE A 76 8.16 -2.41 15.50
N LEU A 77 8.68 -1.59 14.57
CA LEU A 77 10.04 -1.04 14.59
C LEU A 77 10.40 -0.36 15.93
N GLY A 78 9.49 0.42 16.50
CA GLY A 78 9.68 1.12 17.77
C GLY A 78 9.32 0.30 19.02
N GLY A 79 8.98 -0.99 18.88
CA GLY A 79 8.62 -1.85 20.00
C GLY A 79 7.31 -1.50 20.72
N GLY A 80 6.52 -0.56 20.18
CA GLY A 80 5.32 -0.01 20.82
C GLY A 80 4.02 -0.77 20.57
N ALA A 81 4.00 -1.77 19.70
CA ALA A 81 2.76 -2.42 19.25
C ALA A 81 1.93 -3.03 20.40
N LEU A 82 2.55 -3.80 21.29
CA LEU A 82 1.86 -4.41 22.44
C LEU A 82 1.43 -3.35 23.46
N LYS A 83 2.26 -2.33 23.72
CA LYS A 83 1.91 -1.20 24.59
C LYS A 83 0.77 -0.39 24.03
N GLY A 84 0.63 -0.32 22.71
CA GLY A 84 -0.48 0.33 22.01
C GLY A 84 -1.79 -0.49 22.00
N GLY A 85 -1.79 -1.69 22.61
CA GLY A 85 -2.97 -2.55 22.73
C GLY A 85 -3.12 -3.61 21.62
N MET A 86 -2.10 -3.86 20.82
CA MET A 86 -2.15 -4.96 19.83
C MET A 86 -2.34 -6.30 20.55
N PRO A 87 -3.38 -7.10 20.20
CA PRO A 87 -3.55 -8.43 20.79
C PRO A 87 -2.33 -9.32 20.54
N LEU A 88 -1.92 -10.07 21.55
CA LEU A 88 -0.70 -10.90 21.48
C LEU A 88 -0.71 -11.87 20.30
N TYR A 89 -1.84 -12.53 20.02
CA TYR A 89 -1.96 -13.45 18.87
C TYR A 89 -1.74 -12.74 17.53
N LYS A 90 -2.21 -11.49 17.39
CA LYS A 90 -1.97 -10.67 16.19
C LYS A 90 -0.50 -10.29 16.06
N TYR A 91 0.13 -9.97 17.19
CA TYR A 91 1.56 -9.67 17.22
C TYR A 91 2.39 -10.89 16.79
N ILE A 92 2.12 -12.07 17.35
CA ILE A 92 2.83 -13.33 16.99
C ILE A 92 2.62 -13.65 15.51
N ALA A 93 1.38 -13.59 15.02
CA ALA A 93 1.07 -13.83 13.61
C ALA A 93 1.79 -12.83 12.69
N ASN A 94 1.79 -11.54 13.03
CA ASN A 94 2.52 -10.50 12.30
C ASN A 94 4.02 -10.83 12.23
N ARG A 95 4.65 -11.22 13.35
CA ARG A 95 6.08 -11.53 13.40
C ARG A 95 6.41 -12.77 12.55
N PHE A 96 5.59 -13.81 12.62
CA PHE A 96 5.75 -15.02 11.82
C PHE A 96 5.63 -14.71 10.32
N LEU A 97 4.58 -14.01 9.90
CA LEU A 97 4.37 -13.64 8.49
C LEU A 97 5.47 -12.70 8.00
N THR A 98 5.90 -11.73 8.79
CA THR A 98 7.02 -10.85 8.44
C THR A 98 8.31 -11.62 8.24
N LEU A 99 8.62 -12.59 9.13
CA LEU A 99 9.80 -13.45 8.96
C LEU A 99 9.74 -14.26 7.66
N ALA A 100 8.60 -14.89 7.39
CA ALA A 100 8.40 -15.67 6.16
C ALA A 100 8.55 -14.79 4.90
N GLN A 101 7.98 -13.57 4.91
CA GLN A 101 8.11 -12.62 3.81
C GLN A 101 9.55 -12.16 3.62
N ASN A 102 10.25 -11.81 4.70
CA ASN A 102 11.66 -11.42 4.63
C ASN A 102 12.54 -12.52 4.02
N LEU A 103 12.32 -13.78 4.42
CA LEU A 103 13.07 -14.91 3.87
C LEU A 103 12.75 -15.15 2.38
N LEU A 104 11.46 -15.17 2.01
CA LEU A 104 11.02 -15.47 0.65
C LEU A 104 11.30 -14.34 -0.33
N MET A 105 11.25 -13.09 0.13
CA MET A 105 11.48 -11.91 -0.71
C MET A 105 12.90 -11.36 -0.65
N GLY A 106 13.76 -11.90 0.25
CA GLY A 106 15.11 -11.40 0.44
C GLY A 106 15.16 -9.99 1.02
N GLN A 107 14.21 -9.64 1.90
CA GLN A 107 14.07 -8.31 2.48
C GLN A 107 14.34 -8.31 3.99
N LYS A 108 14.36 -7.13 4.60
CA LYS A 108 14.59 -6.96 6.05
C LYS A 108 13.63 -5.95 6.68
N LEU A 109 12.35 -5.95 6.27
CA LEU A 109 11.37 -5.08 6.89
C LEU A 109 11.03 -5.57 8.31
N SER A 110 10.73 -4.62 9.18
CA SER A 110 10.20 -4.90 10.52
C SER A 110 8.73 -5.30 10.47
N GLU A 111 7.98 -4.81 9.46
CA GLU A 111 6.55 -5.08 9.30
C GLU A 111 6.10 -4.86 7.83
N TYR A 112 5.23 -5.78 7.33
CA TYR A 112 4.56 -5.65 6.02
C TYR A 112 3.08 -5.24 6.15
N HIS A 113 2.49 -5.41 7.35
CA HIS A 113 1.04 -5.40 7.56
C HIS A 113 0.51 -4.06 8.10
N THR A 114 1.29 -3.01 7.94
CA THR A 114 0.85 -1.66 8.30
C THR A 114 -0.01 -1.05 7.19
N GLY A 115 -1.04 -0.29 7.57
CA GLY A 115 -1.84 0.50 6.64
C GLY A 115 -1.32 1.93 6.44
N TYR A 116 -0.25 2.35 7.12
CA TYR A 116 0.31 3.68 6.96
C TYR A 116 1.49 3.66 6.00
N ARG A 117 1.28 4.17 4.80
CA ARG A 117 2.20 4.04 3.66
C ARG A 117 2.28 5.32 2.88
N ALA A 118 3.46 5.59 2.34
CA ALA A 118 3.68 6.69 1.41
C ALA A 118 4.43 6.18 0.17
N PHE A 119 4.06 6.69 -0.99
CA PHE A 119 4.61 6.31 -2.28
C PHE A 119 4.92 7.56 -3.11
N SER A 120 6.03 7.54 -3.83
CA SER A 120 6.28 8.50 -4.88
C SER A 120 5.36 8.25 -6.09
N ARG A 121 5.16 9.28 -6.91
CA ARG A 121 4.51 9.16 -8.22
C ARG A 121 5.14 8.06 -9.07
N GLU A 122 6.48 8.00 -9.10
CA GLU A 122 7.23 7.03 -9.89
C GLU A 122 6.86 5.59 -9.51
N VAL A 123 6.80 5.27 -8.21
CA VAL A 123 6.36 3.95 -7.74
C VAL A 123 4.97 3.62 -8.23
N LEU A 124 3.99 4.53 -8.06
CA LEU A 124 2.60 4.31 -8.46
C LEU A 124 2.42 4.22 -9.98
N GLN A 125 3.27 4.85 -10.75
CA GLN A 125 3.24 4.74 -12.22
C GLN A 125 3.92 3.47 -12.73
N THR A 126 4.94 2.96 -12.02
CA THR A 126 5.72 1.79 -12.42
C THR A 126 5.00 0.48 -12.13
N VAL A 127 4.41 0.34 -10.92
CA VAL A 127 3.74 -0.90 -10.53
C VAL A 127 2.33 -0.98 -11.10
N ASP A 128 1.93 -2.18 -11.55
CA ASP A 128 0.54 -2.43 -12.01
C ASP A 128 -0.36 -2.81 -10.82
N TYR A 129 -0.66 -1.82 -9.96
CA TYR A 129 -1.54 -2.06 -8.81
C TYR A 129 -2.98 -2.42 -9.21
N HIS A 130 -3.40 -2.19 -10.45
CA HIS A 130 -4.70 -2.64 -10.95
C HIS A 130 -4.77 -4.15 -11.13
N ALA A 131 -3.64 -4.84 -11.32
CA ALA A 131 -3.58 -6.30 -11.37
C ALA A 131 -3.77 -6.97 -10.01
N ASN A 132 -3.69 -6.21 -8.92
CA ASN A 132 -3.81 -6.69 -7.55
C ASN A 132 -5.27 -6.94 -7.16
N SER A 133 -5.45 -7.68 -6.06
CA SER A 133 -6.76 -7.96 -5.45
C SER A 133 -7.50 -6.70 -5.04
N ASP A 134 -8.83 -6.77 -4.97
CA ASP A 134 -9.65 -5.69 -4.40
C ASP A 134 -9.85 -5.84 -2.89
N ASP A 135 -9.33 -6.90 -2.26
CA ASP A 135 -9.43 -7.17 -0.83
C ASP A 135 -8.12 -6.79 -0.09
N PHE A 136 -8.02 -7.09 1.21
CA PHE A 136 -6.93 -6.72 2.11
C PHE A 136 -5.54 -7.20 1.69
N ILE A 137 -5.44 -8.27 0.87
CA ILE A 137 -4.16 -8.75 0.35
C ILE A 137 -3.48 -7.75 -0.60
N PHE A 138 -4.23 -6.80 -1.15
CA PHE A 138 -3.76 -5.73 -2.03
C PHE A 138 -2.45 -5.11 -1.55
N ASP A 139 -2.37 -4.81 -0.27
CA ASP A 139 -1.21 -4.16 0.34
C ASP A 139 0.07 -4.99 0.24
N ASN A 140 -0.04 -6.31 0.36
CA ASN A 140 1.11 -7.22 0.24
C ASN A 140 1.50 -7.45 -1.22
N GLU A 141 0.52 -7.54 -2.12
CA GLU A 141 0.76 -7.60 -3.55
C GLU A 141 1.47 -6.33 -4.04
N MET A 142 1.05 -5.16 -3.55
CA MET A 142 1.68 -3.87 -3.84
C MET A 142 3.15 -3.85 -3.42
N LEU A 143 3.48 -4.27 -2.18
CA LEU A 143 4.85 -4.32 -1.70
C LEU A 143 5.71 -5.33 -2.49
N ALA A 144 5.13 -6.48 -2.84
CA ALA A 144 5.82 -7.46 -3.68
C ALA A 144 6.15 -6.89 -5.07
N GLN A 145 5.25 -6.14 -5.68
CA GLN A 145 5.48 -5.44 -6.95
C GLN A 145 6.58 -4.37 -6.82
N ILE A 146 6.56 -3.58 -5.75
CA ILE A 146 7.55 -2.53 -5.46
C ILE A 146 8.96 -3.17 -5.38
N PHE A 147 9.13 -4.24 -4.62
CA PHE A 147 10.39 -4.97 -4.53
C PHE A 147 10.80 -5.63 -5.85
N TYR A 148 9.82 -6.18 -6.59
CA TYR A 148 10.10 -6.79 -7.89
C TYR A 148 10.55 -5.76 -8.93
N ALA A 149 10.03 -4.54 -8.86
CA ALA A 149 10.45 -3.40 -9.68
C ALA A 149 11.82 -2.82 -9.27
N GLY A 150 12.39 -3.28 -8.15
CA GLY A 150 13.71 -2.85 -7.68
C GLY A 150 13.70 -1.61 -6.79
N PHE A 151 12.55 -1.14 -6.34
CA PHE A 151 12.47 -0.01 -5.42
C PHE A 151 12.82 -0.41 -3.99
N GLU A 152 13.47 0.51 -3.30
CA GLU A 152 13.76 0.40 -1.87
C GLU A 152 12.64 1.00 -1.02
N ILE A 153 12.48 0.48 0.20
CA ILE A 153 11.45 0.90 1.15
C ILE A 153 12.10 1.30 2.46
N ALA A 154 11.80 2.51 2.93
CA ALA A 154 12.13 2.95 4.27
C ALA A 154 11.03 2.58 5.28
N GLU A 155 11.41 2.42 6.53
CA GLU A 155 10.48 2.31 7.65
C GLU A 155 10.71 3.43 8.66
N ILE A 156 9.62 4.02 9.14
CA ILE A 156 9.63 4.89 10.31
C ILE A 156 8.79 4.28 11.42
N THR A 157 9.16 4.54 12.67
CA THR A 157 8.36 4.04 13.80
C THR A 157 7.03 4.79 13.89
N CYS A 158 5.94 4.04 14.01
CA CYS A 158 4.59 4.60 14.11
C CYS A 158 3.89 4.09 15.39
N PRO A 159 3.68 4.94 16.38
CA PRO A 159 2.82 4.59 17.52
C PRO A 159 1.40 4.33 17.03
N THR A 160 0.80 3.24 17.49
CA THR A 160 -0.59 2.91 17.19
C THR A 160 -1.40 2.74 18.45
N LYS A 161 -2.70 2.99 18.34
CA LYS A 161 -3.67 2.76 19.40
C LYS A 161 -4.70 1.74 18.92
N TYR A 162 -4.88 0.68 19.71
CA TYR A 162 -5.93 -0.31 19.49
C TYR A 162 -7.05 -0.07 20.49
N PHE A 163 -8.27 0.03 20.01
CA PHE A 163 -9.48 0.19 20.82
C PHE A 163 -10.61 -0.62 20.16
N LYS A 164 -11.68 -0.90 20.91
CA LYS A 164 -12.71 -1.85 20.49
C LYS A 164 -13.44 -1.44 19.21
N GLU A 165 -13.61 -0.14 19.01
CA GLU A 165 -14.31 0.46 17.86
C GLU A 165 -13.41 0.53 16.61
N ALA A 166 -12.12 0.30 16.75
CA ALA A 166 -11.20 0.31 15.64
C ALA A 166 -11.46 -0.86 14.70
N SER A 167 -11.42 -0.58 13.41
CA SER A 167 -11.60 -1.59 12.37
C SER A 167 -10.62 -2.75 12.53
N SER A 168 -11.12 -3.97 12.72
CA SER A 168 -10.29 -5.17 12.74
C SER A 168 -10.95 -6.33 12.04
N ILE A 169 -10.17 -7.03 11.22
CA ILE A 169 -10.63 -8.28 10.59
C ILE A 169 -10.79 -9.38 11.65
N ASN A 170 -11.82 -10.22 11.50
CA ASN A 170 -12.06 -11.35 12.38
C ASN A 170 -11.01 -12.46 12.16
N PHE A 171 -11.02 -13.48 13.02
CA PHE A 171 -10.02 -14.56 12.98
C PHE A 171 -10.00 -15.31 11.65
N VAL A 172 -11.17 -15.64 11.07
CA VAL A 172 -11.26 -16.35 9.78
C VAL A 172 -10.67 -15.51 8.66
N ARG A 173 -11.05 -14.24 8.55
CA ARG A 173 -10.48 -13.32 7.56
C ARG A 173 -8.98 -13.11 7.77
N SER A 174 -8.51 -13.06 9.03
CA SER A 174 -7.09 -12.97 9.34
C SER A 174 -6.32 -14.19 8.85
N SER A 175 -6.89 -15.39 8.96
CA SER A 175 -6.27 -16.63 8.47
C SER A 175 -6.22 -16.66 6.94
N ILE A 176 -7.30 -16.28 6.26
CA ILE A 176 -7.34 -16.16 4.79
C ILE A 176 -6.30 -15.15 4.32
N TYR A 177 -6.22 -13.99 5.00
CA TYR A 177 -5.20 -12.98 4.73
C TYR A 177 -3.79 -13.53 4.89
N GLY A 178 -3.49 -14.25 5.98
CA GLY A 178 -2.18 -14.86 6.22
C GLY A 178 -1.77 -15.86 5.14
N LEU A 179 -2.69 -16.72 4.68
CA LEU A 179 -2.46 -17.62 3.55
C LEU A 179 -2.21 -16.85 2.25
N GLY A 180 -2.95 -15.77 2.02
CA GLY A 180 -2.74 -14.86 0.89
C GLY A 180 -1.33 -14.25 0.91
N VAL A 181 -0.87 -13.79 2.07
CA VAL A 181 0.49 -13.24 2.27
C VAL A 181 1.56 -14.27 1.89
N LEU A 182 1.46 -15.50 2.39
CA LEU A 182 2.40 -16.57 2.05
C LEU A 182 2.37 -16.88 0.56
N ARG A 183 1.18 -16.97 -0.04
CA ARG A 183 1.02 -17.18 -1.48
C ARG A 183 1.74 -16.10 -2.30
N VAL A 184 1.53 -14.82 -2.00
CA VAL A 184 2.19 -13.71 -2.70
C VAL A 184 3.70 -13.79 -2.55
N SER A 185 4.20 -14.11 -1.36
CA SER A 185 5.63 -14.23 -1.09
C SER A 185 6.27 -15.38 -1.86
N ILE A 186 5.59 -16.54 -1.96
CA ILE A 186 6.02 -17.67 -2.77
C ILE A 186 6.00 -17.32 -4.25
N GLN A 187 4.94 -16.66 -4.74
CA GLN A 187 4.85 -16.19 -6.12
C GLN A 187 6.01 -15.24 -6.46
N TYR A 188 6.36 -14.32 -5.57
CA TYR A 188 7.52 -13.45 -5.73
C TYR A 188 8.82 -14.26 -5.86
N ALA A 189 9.07 -15.20 -4.93
CA ALA A 189 10.28 -16.02 -4.96
C ALA A 189 10.39 -16.84 -6.27
N LEU A 190 9.30 -17.51 -6.68
CA LEU A 190 9.24 -18.26 -7.93
C LEU A 190 9.44 -17.38 -9.15
N GLN A 191 8.82 -16.20 -9.19
CA GLN A 191 8.99 -15.22 -10.26
C GLN A 191 10.45 -14.76 -10.36
N LYS A 192 11.09 -14.48 -9.22
CA LYS A 192 12.49 -14.03 -9.15
C LYS A 192 13.47 -15.11 -9.62
N LEU A 193 13.15 -16.38 -9.38
CA LEU A 193 13.92 -17.54 -9.83
C LEU A 193 13.62 -17.93 -11.28
N GLY A 194 12.71 -17.26 -11.97
CA GLY A 194 12.29 -17.63 -13.34
C GLY A 194 11.43 -18.90 -13.42
N LEU A 195 10.92 -19.38 -12.28
CA LEU A 195 10.10 -20.61 -12.16
C LEU A 195 8.60 -20.35 -12.24
N GLY A 196 8.18 -19.12 -12.58
CA GLY A 196 6.77 -18.74 -12.71
C GLY A 196 6.60 -17.44 -13.48
N ALA A 197 5.38 -17.24 -14.01
CA ALA A 197 4.96 -16.02 -14.70
C ALA A 197 3.62 -15.54 -14.14
N PHE A 198 3.68 -14.78 -13.06
CA PHE A 198 2.49 -14.33 -12.34
C PHE A 198 2.02 -12.97 -12.84
N LYS A 199 0.68 -12.81 -12.98
CA LYS A 199 0.07 -11.61 -13.53
C LYS A 199 0.49 -10.33 -12.79
N ILE A 200 0.57 -10.38 -11.47
CA ILE A 200 0.90 -9.22 -10.63
C ILE A 200 2.32 -8.68 -10.84
N PHE A 201 3.24 -9.47 -11.44
CA PHE A 201 4.62 -9.04 -11.71
C PHE A 201 4.86 -8.69 -13.18
N ARG A 202 3.84 -8.65 -14.01
CA ARG A 202 3.96 -8.16 -15.39
C ARG A 202 4.23 -6.66 -15.37
N LYS A 203 5.10 -6.20 -16.26
CA LYS A 203 5.28 -4.77 -16.46
C LYS A 203 3.96 -4.16 -16.92
N LYS A 204 3.59 -3.00 -16.37
CA LYS A 204 2.47 -2.21 -16.84
C LYS A 204 2.74 -1.90 -18.32
N SER A 205 1.83 -2.31 -19.23
CA SER A 205 1.90 -1.87 -20.63
C SER A 205 1.67 -0.36 -20.63
N HIS A 206 2.71 0.37 -20.98
CA HIS A 206 2.53 1.76 -21.40
C HIS A 206 1.82 1.70 -22.76
N ASP A 207 0.50 1.85 -22.76
CA ASP A 207 -0.19 2.33 -23.96
C ASP A 207 0.28 3.77 -24.20
N ILE A 208 1.37 3.88 -24.95
CA ILE A 208 1.80 5.13 -25.58
C ILE A 208 0.76 5.36 -26.70
N LYS A 209 -0.37 5.95 -26.32
CA LYS A 209 -1.17 6.68 -27.31
C LYS A 209 -0.40 7.95 -27.67
N HIS A 210 0.56 7.81 -28.55
CA HIS A 210 0.98 8.91 -29.40
C HIS A 210 -0.22 9.24 -30.30
N GLU A 211 -1.03 10.16 -29.90
CA GLU A 211 -1.84 10.92 -30.85
C GLU A 211 -0.87 11.61 -31.80
N HIS A 212 -0.65 10.97 -32.95
CA HIS A 212 -0.16 11.66 -34.13
C HIS A 212 -1.20 12.73 -34.48
N GLN A 213 -1.01 13.94 -33.98
CA GLN A 213 -1.51 15.09 -34.70
C GLN A 213 -0.73 15.15 -36.02
N SER A 214 -1.36 14.59 -37.04
CA SER A 214 -1.01 14.87 -38.41
C SER A 214 -1.26 16.36 -38.66
N GLU A 215 -0.19 17.13 -38.62
CA GLU A 215 -0.19 18.43 -39.27
C GLU A 215 -0.43 18.21 -40.76
N GLY A 216 -1.67 18.41 -41.15
CA GLY A 216 -2.05 18.59 -42.52
C GLY A 216 -1.57 19.96 -43.00
N SER A 217 -0.38 19.98 -43.58
CA SER A 217 0.02 21.03 -44.52
C SER A 217 -1.01 21.09 -45.64
N ASN A 218 -1.63 22.26 -45.85
CA ASN A 218 -1.85 22.72 -47.21
C ASN A 218 -2.26 24.21 -47.24
N ARG A 219 -1.37 24.95 -47.92
CA ARG A 219 -1.61 26.21 -48.68
C ARG A 219 -2.08 27.44 -47.93
#